data_dcfe613e8c888c6f4377e0a30a246094
#
_entry.id   dcfe613e8c888c6f4377e0a30a246094
#
_cell.length_a   1.000
_cell.length_b   1.000
_cell.length_c   1.000
_cell.angle_alpha   90.00
_cell.angle_beta   90.00
_cell.angle_gamma   90.00
#
_symmetry.space_group_name_H-M   'P 1'
#
loop_
_entity.id
_entity.type
_entity.pdbx_description
1 polymer ?
#
loop_
_entity_poly.entity_id
_entity_poly.type
_entity_poly.pdbx_seq_one_letter_code
_entity_poly.pdbx_strand_id
1 'polypeptide(L)'
;VEPLPFVKIDEPTVSMLFMVNNSPFAGREGKYVTSRNLRDRLFKEVETNVAMRVEETDSPDTFKVSGRGELHLSILIEQMRRQNYEFQVSSPHVIYKEIDGKRYEPIELLMIEVPDAYVGAVMEKLGGRKAEMINMGTRDTGVTHLEFKIPARGLMGYRQEFLTDTNGNGIMNNVFDDYEPYKGDIPERPQGSLVAHETGESTGYGLWYAQDRGRLFIGPGVEVYEGMIVGVSPKADDITVNVCKKKHVTNTRASGSDEALKLTPPTAVSYTHLRAHETTLH
;
A
#
# COMPACT_ATOMS: atom_id res chain seq x y z
N VAL A 1 25.89 24.74 -32.91
CA VAL A 1 25.28 23.59 -32.27
C VAL A 1 23.95 24.03 -31.76
N GLU A 2 22.86 23.56 -32.35
CA GLU A 2 21.52 23.82 -31.86
C GLU A 2 21.31 22.98 -30.59
N PRO A 3 20.76 23.58 -29.49
CA PRO A 3 20.43 22.81 -28.31
C PRO A 3 19.32 21.82 -28.65
N LEU A 4 19.41 20.60 -28.12
CA LEU A 4 18.32 19.62 -28.21
C LEU A 4 17.07 20.20 -27.56
N PRO A 5 15.87 19.90 -28.09
CA PRO A 5 14.62 20.36 -27.50
C PRO A 5 14.51 19.85 -26.06
N PHE A 6 14.06 20.74 -25.17
CA PHE A 6 13.85 20.39 -23.76
C PHE A 6 12.76 19.33 -23.66
N VAL A 7 13.10 18.17 -23.10
CA VAL A 7 12.12 17.13 -22.80
C VAL A 7 11.37 17.56 -21.54
N LYS A 8 10.10 17.87 -21.68
CA LYS A 8 9.23 18.16 -20.53
C LYS A 8 9.10 16.88 -19.67
N ILE A 9 9.62 16.93 -18.46
CA ILE A 9 9.48 15.84 -17.49
C ILE A 9 8.16 16.07 -16.77
N ASP A 10 7.34 15.00 -16.65
CA ASP A 10 6.09 15.06 -15.93
C ASP A 10 6.30 15.42 -14.47
N GLU A 11 5.47 16.32 -13.95
CA GLU A 11 5.51 16.70 -12.54
C GLU A 11 5.11 15.52 -11.64
N PRO A 12 5.65 15.46 -10.41
CA PRO A 12 5.18 14.49 -9.43
C PRO A 12 3.70 14.65 -9.14
N THR A 13 2.97 13.53 -9.08
CA THR A 13 1.52 13.50 -8.80
C THR A 13 1.18 12.91 -7.44
N VAL A 14 2.14 12.20 -6.80
CA VAL A 14 1.96 11.53 -5.52
C VAL A 14 3.11 11.89 -4.58
N SER A 15 2.82 12.10 -3.32
CA SER A 15 3.81 12.35 -2.26
C SER A 15 3.62 11.42 -1.07
N MET A 16 4.72 11.13 -0.37
CA MET A 16 4.76 10.38 0.89
C MET A 16 5.74 11.06 1.86
N LEU A 17 5.53 10.83 3.14
CA LEU A 17 6.51 11.18 4.16
C LEU A 17 7.43 9.98 4.41
N PHE A 18 8.73 10.25 4.43
CA PHE A 18 9.78 9.33 4.85
C PHE A 18 10.29 9.80 6.20
N MET A 19 10.26 8.96 7.20
CA MET A 19 10.55 9.33 8.59
C MET A 19 11.53 8.36 9.22
N VAL A 20 12.27 8.83 10.20
CA VAL A 20 13.07 7.96 11.06
C VAL A 20 12.13 7.01 11.79
N ASN A 21 12.50 5.72 11.83
CA ASN A 21 11.72 4.73 12.56
C ASN A 21 11.81 4.98 14.07
N ASN A 22 10.67 5.30 14.68
CA ASN A 22 10.51 5.51 16.12
C ASN A 22 9.66 4.43 16.80
N SER A 23 9.40 3.31 16.08
CA SER A 23 8.68 2.18 16.64
C SER A 23 9.46 1.50 17.79
N PRO A 24 8.81 0.69 18.64
CA PRO A 24 9.48 -0.07 19.71
C PRO A 24 10.60 -1.01 19.21
N PHE A 25 10.60 -1.37 17.94
CA PHE A 25 11.61 -2.23 17.31
C PHE A 25 12.60 -1.48 16.44
N ALA A 26 12.68 -0.16 16.57
CA ALA A 26 13.64 0.67 15.82
C ALA A 26 15.09 0.20 16.04
N GLY A 27 15.87 0.17 14.94
CA GLY A 27 17.29 -0.22 14.96
C GLY A 27 17.56 -1.72 14.90
N ARG A 28 16.55 -2.56 14.69
CA ARG A 28 16.72 -4.02 14.64
C ARG A 28 17.00 -4.57 13.23
N GLU A 29 16.49 -3.93 12.19
CA GLU A 29 16.52 -4.47 10.84
C GLU A 29 17.46 -3.75 9.89
N GLY A 30 17.80 -2.50 10.16
CA GLY A 30 18.65 -1.68 9.31
C GLY A 30 19.93 -1.21 9.98
N LYS A 31 20.95 -0.95 9.16
CA LYS A 31 22.21 -0.34 9.60
C LYS A 31 22.12 1.19 9.64
N TYR A 32 21.37 1.77 8.71
CA TYR A 32 21.24 3.22 8.53
C TYR A 32 19.87 3.68 9.07
N VAL A 33 19.87 4.14 10.31
CA VAL A 33 18.66 4.44 11.08
C VAL A 33 18.51 5.91 11.48
N THR A 34 19.48 6.77 11.13
CA THR A 34 19.48 8.16 11.55
C THR A 34 18.88 9.08 10.51
N SER A 35 18.35 10.22 10.96
CA SER A 35 17.84 11.31 10.10
C SER A 35 18.86 11.75 9.05
N ARG A 36 20.12 11.90 9.46
CA ARG A 36 21.20 12.25 8.54
C ARG A 36 21.38 11.23 7.43
N ASN A 37 21.41 9.93 7.76
CA ASN A 37 21.55 8.87 6.75
C ASN A 37 20.36 8.88 5.78
N LEU A 38 19.16 9.05 6.29
CA LEU A 38 17.93 9.11 5.50
C LEU A 38 17.96 10.31 4.56
N ARG A 39 18.30 11.50 5.09
CA ARG A 39 18.44 12.73 4.33
C ARG A 39 19.44 12.59 3.18
N ASP A 40 20.67 12.18 3.50
CA ASP A 40 21.76 12.08 2.51
C ASP A 40 21.38 11.11 1.38
N ARG A 41 20.70 10.01 1.73
CA ARG A 41 20.26 9.03 0.73
C ARG A 41 19.13 9.56 -0.16
N LEU A 42 18.14 10.24 0.41
CA LEU A 42 17.01 10.79 -0.34
C LEU A 42 17.45 11.92 -1.29
N PHE A 43 18.30 12.84 -0.82
CA PHE A 43 18.80 13.92 -1.67
C PHE A 43 19.74 13.41 -2.78
N LYS A 44 20.51 12.36 -2.52
CA LYS A 44 21.31 11.70 -3.56
C LYS A 44 20.45 11.05 -4.65
N GLU A 45 19.27 10.55 -4.31
CA GLU A 45 18.34 9.99 -5.30
C GLU A 45 17.89 11.04 -6.32
N VAL A 46 17.62 12.26 -5.87
CA VAL A 46 17.16 13.37 -6.73
C VAL A 46 18.21 13.77 -7.76
N GLU A 47 19.50 13.58 -7.48
CA GLU A 47 20.58 13.88 -8.44
C GLU A 47 20.49 13.02 -9.71
N THR A 48 19.99 11.80 -9.58
CA THR A 48 19.89 10.84 -10.69
C THR A 48 18.44 10.65 -11.17
N ASN A 49 17.47 10.90 -10.33
CA ASN A 49 16.04 10.70 -10.60
C ASN A 49 15.32 12.05 -10.71
N VAL A 50 15.37 12.64 -11.89
CA VAL A 50 14.83 13.98 -12.18
C VAL A 50 13.29 14.10 -12.02
N ALA A 51 12.58 12.96 -11.94
CA ALA A 51 11.13 12.92 -11.76
C ALA A 51 10.72 12.84 -10.27
N MET A 52 11.70 12.86 -9.37
CA MET A 52 11.48 12.83 -7.93
C MET A 52 11.83 14.18 -7.30
N ARG A 53 11.08 14.56 -6.27
CA ARG A 53 11.38 15.74 -5.45
C ARG A 53 11.45 15.33 -4.00
N VAL A 54 12.39 15.89 -3.28
CA VAL A 54 12.55 15.71 -1.83
C VAL A 54 12.51 17.08 -1.18
N GLU A 55 11.67 17.24 -0.19
CA GLU A 55 11.50 18.48 0.57
C GLU A 55 11.68 18.18 2.06
N GLU A 56 12.40 19.06 2.76
CA GLU A 56 12.45 19.02 4.22
C GLU A 56 11.11 19.50 4.78
N THR A 57 10.74 18.96 5.93
CA THR A 57 9.53 19.39 6.67
C THR A 57 9.92 20.16 7.93
N ASP A 58 8.95 20.63 8.68
CA ASP A 58 9.17 21.29 9.97
C ASP A 58 9.83 20.35 11.00
N SER A 59 9.72 19.05 10.79
CA SER A 59 10.40 18.03 11.60
C SER A 59 11.74 17.61 10.97
N PRO A 60 12.86 17.65 11.71
CA PRO A 60 14.16 17.27 11.19
C PRO A 60 14.30 15.80 10.85
N ASP A 61 13.38 14.97 11.32
CA ASP A 61 13.36 13.51 11.12
C ASP A 61 12.38 13.07 10.04
N THR A 62 11.76 14.02 9.32
CA THR A 62 10.71 13.76 8.34
C THR A 62 10.99 14.48 7.03
N PHE A 63 10.91 13.76 5.92
CA PHE A 63 11.13 14.27 4.56
C PHE A 63 9.91 13.96 3.71
N LYS A 64 9.45 14.94 2.95
CA LYS A 64 8.39 14.75 1.96
C LYS A 64 9.03 14.36 0.63
N VAL A 65 8.68 13.18 0.14
CA VAL A 65 9.17 12.64 -1.14
C VAL A 65 8.01 12.59 -2.11
N SER A 66 8.17 13.20 -3.27
CA SER A 66 7.16 13.27 -4.32
C SER A 66 7.66 12.56 -5.58
N GLY A 67 6.80 11.78 -6.22
CA GLY A 67 7.10 11.00 -7.42
C GLY A 67 5.93 10.94 -8.40
N ARG A 68 6.15 10.34 -9.57
CA ARG A 68 5.13 10.21 -10.63
C ARG A 68 3.93 9.34 -10.24
N GLY A 69 4.09 8.50 -9.23
CA GLY A 69 3.05 7.59 -8.79
C GLY A 69 3.53 6.65 -7.71
N GLU A 70 2.62 5.80 -7.24
CA GLU A 70 2.86 4.83 -6.17
C GLU A 70 4.03 3.89 -6.45
N LEU A 71 4.07 3.31 -7.65
CA LEU A 71 5.12 2.35 -8.03
C LEU A 71 6.51 2.99 -7.98
N HIS A 72 6.62 4.24 -8.38
CA HIS A 72 7.89 4.98 -8.35
C HIS A 72 8.44 5.10 -6.91
N LEU A 73 7.57 5.46 -5.96
CA LEU A 73 7.93 5.56 -4.54
C LEU A 73 8.17 4.18 -3.92
N SER A 74 7.41 3.15 -4.32
CA SER A 74 7.60 1.77 -3.86
C SER A 74 8.97 1.20 -4.26
N ILE A 75 9.43 1.50 -5.47
CA ILE A 75 10.75 1.08 -5.94
C ILE A 75 11.86 1.74 -5.10
N LEU A 76 11.74 3.04 -4.79
CA LEU A 76 12.68 3.72 -3.91
C LEU A 76 12.74 3.06 -2.53
N ILE A 77 11.58 2.80 -1.91
CA ILE A 77 11.49 2.13 -0.61
C ILE A 77 12.20 0.79 -0.63
N GLU A 78 11.93 -0.04 -1.65
CA GLU A 78 12.54 -1.37 -1.76
C GLU A 78 14.06 -1.29 -2.00
N GLN A 79 14.53 -0.34 -2.80
CA GLN A 79 15.96 -0.11 -3.02
C GLN A 79 16.65 0.31 -1.72
N MET A 80 16.07 1.24 -0.97
CA MET A 80 16.62 1.70 0.31
C MET A 80 16.64 0.56 1.34
N ARG A 81 15.58 -0.24 1.42
CA ARG A 81 15.51 -1.43 2.28
C ARG A 81 16.64 -2.42 1.97
N ARG A 82 16.87 -2.72 0.68
CA ARG A 82 17.99 -3.60 0.24
C ARG A 82 19.37 -3.00 0.54
N GLN A 83 19.47 -1.68 0.65
CA GLN A 83 20.70 -0.99 1.05
C GLN A 83 20.87 -0.90 2.58
N ASN A 84 20.07 -1.62 3.36
CA ASN A 84 20.06 -1.65 4.83
C ASN A 84 19.66 -0.32 5.49
N TYR A 85 18.81 0.48 4.85
CA TYR A 85 18.14 1.60 5.49
C TYR A 85 16.91 1.10 6.23
N GLU A 86 16.71 1.56 7.44
CA GLU A 86 15.51 1.36 8.24
C GLU A 86 14.83 2.72 8.44
N PHE A 87 13.59 2.81 8.05
CA PHE A 87 12.77 4.02 8.10
C PHE A 87 11.30 3.63 8.08
N GLN A 88 10.45 4.58 8.40
CA GLN A 88 9.00 4.43 8.25
C GLN A 88 8.48 5.40 7.19
N VAL A 89 7.32 5.10 6.62
CA VAL A 89 6.67 5.91 5.59
C VAL A 89 5.21 6.15 5.93
N SER A 90 4.68 7.28 5.49
CA SER A 90 3.23 7.54 5.53
C SER A 90 2.52 6.88 4.35
N SER A 91 1.18 6.93 4.38
CA SER A 91 0.39 6.70 3.18
C SER A 91 0.79 7.65 2.07
N PRO A 92 0.74 7.21 0.81
CA PRO A 92 0.87 8.11 -0.31
C PRO A 92 -0.41 8.94 -0.48
N HIS A 93 -0.22 10.21 -0.73
CA HIS A 93 -1.29 11.16 -1.03
C HIS A 93 -1.07 11.79 -2.40
N VAL A 94 -2.15 12.00 -3.14
CA VAL A 94 -2.07 12.74 -4.39
C VAL A 94 -1.79 14.21 -4.12
N ILE A 95 -1.04 14.83 -5.02
CA ILE A 95 -0.73 16.25 -4.94
C ILE A 95 -1.86 17.02 -5.61
N TYR A 96 -2.62 17.75 -4.80
CA TYR A 96 -3.70 18.63 -5.30
C TYR A 96 -3.12 19.96 -5.76
N LYS A 97 -3.77 20.58 -6.75
CA LYS A 97 -3.53 21.96 -7.17
C LYS A 97 -4.74 22.81 -6.84
N GLU A 98 -4.52 24.06 -6.50
CA GLU A 98 -5.57 25.05 -6.36
C GLU A 98 -5.50 25.98 -7.56
N ILE A 99 -6.58 26.04 -8.35
CA ILE A 99 -6.70 26.88 -9.54
C ILE A 99 -8.01 27.66 -9.40
N ASP A 100 -7.94 28.99 -9.39
CA ASP A 100 -9.09 29.89 -9.23
C ASP A 100 -9.94 29.59 -7.98
N GLY A 101 -9.29 29.25 -6.84
CA GLY A 101 -9.96 28.90 -5.60
C GLY A 101 -10.69 27.55 -5.61
N LYS A 102 -10.46 26.72 -6.62
CA LYS A 102 -11.00 25.37 -6.70
C LYS A 102 -9.89 24.34 -6.62
N ARG A 103 -10.20 23.22 -5.97
CA ARG A 103 -9.29 22.09 -5.83
C ARG A 103 -9.30 21.24 -7.10
N TYR A 104 -8.12 20.97 -7.63
CA TYR A 104 -7.88 20.09 -8.77
C TYR A 104 -7.06 18.88 -8.32
N GLU A 105 -7.31 17.74 -8.94
CA GLU A 105 -6.60 16.49 -8.68
C GLU A 105 -6.01 15.91 -9.95
N PRO A 106 -4.90 15.14 -9.85
CA PRO A 106 -4.30 14.51 -11.01
C PRO A 106 -5.20 13.40 -11.53
N ILE A 107 -5.42 13.39 -12.84
CA ILE A 107 -6.19 12.38 -13.56
C ILE A 107 -5.23 11.53 -14.37
N GLU A 108 -5.49 10.23 -14.42
CA GLU A 108 -4.76 9.27 -15.22
C GLU A 108 -5.65 8.66 -16.30
N LEU A 109 -5.07 8.45 -17.47
CA LEU A 109 -5.62 7.62 -18.51
C LEU A 109 -5.30 6.16 -18.18
N LEU A 110 -6.32 5.38 -17.88
CA LEU A 110 -6.23 3.97 -17.53
C LEU A 110 -6.65 3.13 -18.73
N MET A 111 -5.77 2.23 -19.16
CA MET A 111 -5.98 1.27 -20.23
C MET A 111 -6.00 -0.14 -19.66
N ILE A 112 -7.06 -0.87 -19.93
CA ILE A 112 -7.26 -2.23 -19.44
C ILE A 112 -7.56 -3.16 -20.61
N GLU A 113 -6.92 -4.31 -20.64
CA GLU A 113 -7.28 -5.46 -21.48
C GLU A 113 -7.68 -6.62 -20.57
N VAL A 114 -8.89 -7.15 -20.76
CA VAL A 114 -9.44 -8.15 -19.87
C VAL A 114 -10.37 -9.10 -20.66
N PRO A 115 -10.37 -10.42 -20.36
CA PRO A 115 -11.35 -11.33 -20.93
C PRO A 115 -12.79 -10.87 -20.62
N ASP A 116 -13.70 -11.05 -21.57
CA ASP A 116 -15.09 -10.56 -21.52
C ASP A 116 -15.83 -10.95 -20.24
N ALA A 117 -15.53 -12.11 -19.68
CA ALA A 117 -16.14 -12.61 -18.44
C ALA A 117 -15.87 -11.71 -17.21
N TYR A 118 -14.82 -10.90 -17.21
CA TYR A 118 -14.43 -10.06 -16.07
C TYR A 118 -14.79 -8.58 -16.25
N VAL A 119 -15.28 -8.18 -17.42
CA VAL A 119 -15.61 -6.77 -17.74
C VAL A 119 -16.58 -6.19 -16.72
N GLY A 120 -17.61 -6.93 -16.34
CA GLY A 120 -18.61 -6.47 -15.38
C GLY A 120 -18.02 -6.14 -14.00
N ALA A 121 -17.14 -7.00 -13.46
CA ALA A 121 -16.50 -6.78 -12.18
C ALA A 121 -15.55 -5.56 -12.21
N VAL A 122 -14.79 -5.41 -13.30
CA VAL A 122 -13.89 -4.27 -13.51
C VAL A 122 -14.68 -2.96 -13.57
N MET A 123 -15.78 -2.93 -14.33
CA MET A 123 -16.66 -1.75 -14.48
C MET A 123 -17.27 -1.32 -13.16
N GLU A 124 -17.77 -2.26 -12.36
CA GLU A 124 -18.37 -1.99 -11.04
C GLU A 124 -17.35 -1.36 -10.10
N LYS A 125 -16.17 -1.94 -10.00
CA LYS A 125 -15.09 -1.47 -9.13
C LYS A 125 -14.59 -0.08 -9.53
N LEU A 126 -14.36 0.14 -10.81
CA LEU A 126 -13.89 1.42 -11.33
C LEU A 126 -14.94 2.54 -11.20
N GLY A 127 -16.22 2.21 -11.36
CA GLY A 127 -17.30 3.17 -11.12
C GLY A 127 -17.32 3.71 -9.69
N GLY A 128 -17.12 2.86 -8.69
CA GLY A 128 -16.97 3.26 -7.28
C GLY A 128 -15.75 4.14 -7.02
N ARG A 129 -14.72 4.05 -7.87
CA ARG A 129 -13.46 4.82 -7.80
C ARG A 129 -13.45 6.08 -8.67
N LYS A 130 -14.63 6.53 -9.12
CA LYS A 130 -14.83 7.74 -9.94
C LYS A 130 -14.14 7.68 -11.31
N ALA A 131 -13.97 6.49 -11.87
CA ALA A 131 -13.51 6.34 -13.25
C ALA A 131 -14.63 6.70 -14.24
N GLU A 132 -14.27 7.41 -15.28
CA GLU A 132 -15.13 7.76 -16.41
C GLU A 132 -14.67 6.99 -17.63
N MET A 133 -15.52 6.14 -18.18
CA MET A 133 -15.20 5.37 -19.38
C MET A 133 -15.14 6.27 -20.60
N ILE A 134 -14.03 6.21 -21.33
CA ILE A 134 -13.83 6.96 -22.56
C ILE A 134 -14.14 6.08 -23.77
N ASN A 135 -13.64 4.84 -23.73
CA ASN A 135 -13.73 3.93 -24.88
C ASN A 135 -13.85 2.48 -24.40
N MET A 136 -14.55 1.68 -25.22
CA MET A 136 -14.68 0.23 -25.04
C MET A 136 -14.69 -0.43 -26.42
N GLY A 137 -13.81 -1.40 -26.60
CA GLY A 137 -13.72 -2.17 -27.83
C GLY A 137 -13.50 -3.64 -27.54
N THR A 138 -14.35 -4.51 -28.09
CA THR A 138 -14.18 -5.94 -28.02
C THR A 138 -13.46 -6.46 -29.26
N ARG A 139 -12.43 -7.26 -29.08
CA ARG A 139 -11.73 -7.94 -30.16
C ARG A 139 -12.35 -9.34 -30.37
N ASP A 140 -12.28 -9.87 -31.59
CA ASP A 140 -12.79 -11.21 -31.95
C ASP A 140 -12.12 -12.36 -31.14
N THR A 141 -11.13 -12.03 -30.30
CA THR A 141 -10.41 -12.97 -29.43
C THR A 141 -11.06 -13.19 -28.07
N GLY A 142 -12.23 -12.59 -27.77
CA GLY A 142 -12.88 -12.68 -26.45
C GLY A 142 -12.17 -11.83 -25.37
N VAL A 143 -11.42 -10.81 -25.80
CA VAL A 143 -10.75 -9.84 -24.94
C VAL A 143 -11.31 -8.45 -25.22
N THR A 144 -11.77 -7.78 -24.17
CA THR A 144 -12.25 -6.40 -24.24
C THR A 144 -11.17 -5.44 -23.81
N HIS A 145 -10.99 -4.39 -24.61
CA HIS A 145 -10.16 -3.24 -24.31
C HIS A 145 -11.01 -2.11 -23.75
N LEU A 146 -10.61 -1.56 -22.61
CA LEU A 146 -11.32 -0.50 -21.88
C LEU A 146 -10.37 0.66 -21.64
N GLU A 147 -10.86 1.88 -21.85
CA GLU A 147 -10.12 3.11 -21.54
C GLU A 147 -10.94 4.00 -20.61
N PHE A 148 -10.31 4.48 -19.55
CA PHE A 148 -10.92 5.33 -18.53
C PHE A 148 -10.07 6.54 -18.23
N LYS A 149 -10.73 7.65 -17.89
CA LYS A 149 -10.14 8.72 -17.08
C LYS A 149 -10.47 8.45 -15.62
N ILE A 150 -9.45 8.41 -14.76
CA ILE A 150 -9.62 8.12 -13.34
C ILE A 150 -8.74 9.03 -12.49
N PRO A 151 -9.24 9.54 -11.34
CA PRO A 151 -8.38 10.20 -10.37
C PRO A 151 -7.24 9.29 -9.94
N ALA A 152 -6.00 9.79 -9.89
CA ALA A 152 -4.83 8.99 -9.49
C ALA A 152 -5.02 8.32 -8.12
N ARG A 153 -5.73 8.97 -7.16
CA ARG A 153 -6.10 8.36 -5.87
C ARG A 153 -7.04 7.15 -6.02
N GLY A 154 -7.85 7.10 -7.09
CA GLY A 154 -8.73 5.96 -7.40
C GLY A 154 -7.96 4.71 -7.84
N LEU A 155 -6.76 4.86 -8.39
CA LEU A 155 -5.89 3.74 -8.76
C LEU A 155 -5.10 3.19 -7.56
N MET A 156 -5.01 3.95 -6.49
CA MET A 156 -4.31 3.55 -5.29
C MET A 156 -4.90 2.25 -4.73
N GLY A 157 -4.06 1.19 -4.61
CA GLY A 157 -4.45 -0.15 -4.16
C GLY A 157 -5.29 -0.97 -5.15
N TYR A 158 -5.77 -0.38 -6.26
CA TYR A 158 -6.64 -1.07 -7.21
C TYR A 158 -5.94 -2.21 -7.96
N ARG A 159 -4.65 -2.10 -8.22
CA ARG A 159 -3.90 -3.12 -8.97
C ARG A 159 -4.02 -4.52 -8.36
N GLN A 160 -4.00 -4.63 -7.05
CA GLN A 160 -4.13 -5.91 -6.36
C GLN A 160 -5.56 -6.46 -6.44
N GLU A 161 -6.56 -5.60 -6.31
CA GLU A 161 -7.97 -5.99 -6.49
C GLU A 161 -8.21 -6.46 -7.94
N PHE A 162 -7.71 -5.70 -8.91
CA PHE A 162 -7.81 -6.04 -10.33
C PHE A 162 -7.22 -7.41 -10.66
N LEU A 163 -6.03 -7.73 -10.14
CA LEU A 163 -5.42 -9.05 -10.33
C LEU A 163 -6.25 -10.17 -9.68
N THR A 164 -6.86 -9.90 -8.54
CA THR A 164 -7.74 -10.86 -7.87
C THR A 164 -9.03 -11.06 -8.65
N ASP A 165 -9.69 -9.99 -9.05
CA ASP A 165 -10.98 -10.02 -9.75
C ASP A 165 -10.86 -10.64 -11.16
N THR A 166 -9.70 -10.53 -11.80
CA THR A 166 -9.41 -11.10 -13.12
C THR A 166 -8.67 -12.43 -13.08
N ASN A 167 -8.43 -13.00 -11.87
CA ASN A 167 -7.61 -14.20 -11.69
C ASN A 167 -6.24 -14.10 -12.38
N GLY A 168 -5.65 -12.90 -12.43
CA GLY A 168 -4.37 -12.61 -13.09
C GLY A 168 -4.43 -12.52 -14.61
N ASN A 169 -5.61 -12.63 -15.24
CA ASN A 169 -5.75 -12.63 -16.71
C ASN A 169 -5.94 -11.25 -17.32
N GLY A 170 -5.85 -10.18 -16.53
CA GLY A 170 -5.99 -8.81 -17.01
C GLY A 170 -4.64 -8.08 -17.13
N ILE A 171 -4.56 -7.18 -18.09
CA ILE A 171 -3.45 -6.23 -18.25
C ILE A 171 -3.97 -4.84 -17.93
N MET A 172 -3.22 -4.10 -17.11
CA MET A 172 -3.56 -2.74 -16.69
C MET A 172 -2.35 -1.82 -16.83
N ASN A 173 -2.52 -0.75 -17.57
CA ASN A 173 -1.55 0.32 -17.75
C ASN A 173 -2.21 1.66 -17.47
N ASN A 174 -1.46 2.59 -16.89
CA ASN A 174 -1.92 3.94 -16.62
C ASN A 174 -0.82 4.95 -16.92
N VAL A 175 -1.24 6.14 -17.33
CA VAL A 175 -0.37 7.27 -17.62
C VAL A 175 -1.04 8.56 -17.14
N PHE A 176 -0.26 9.50 -16.62
CA PHE A 176 -0.76 10.82 -16.26
C PHE A 176 -1.34 11.52 -17.49
N ASP A 177 -2.54 12.07 -17.36
CA ASP A 177 -3.23 12.85 -18.41
C ASP A 177 -3.15 14.35 -18.09
N ASP A 178 -3.94 14.83 -17.12
CA ASP A 178 -4.00 16.25 -16.75
C ASP A 178 -4.52 16.41 -15.31
N TYR A 179 -4.70 17.64 -14.87
CA TYR A 179 -5.39 18.01 -13.65
C TYR A 179 -6.83 18.40 -13.96
N GLU A 180 -7.81 17.75 -13.31
CA GLU A 180 -9.24 18.08 -13.43
C GLU A 180 -9.81 18.47 -12.06
N PRO A 181 -10.96 19.16 -12.00
CA PRO A 181 -11.63 19.47 -10.74
C PRO A 181 -11.89 18.22 -9.91
N TYR A 182 -11.75 18.34 -8.58
CA TYR A 182 -11.95 17.26 -7.63
C TYR A 182 -13.31 16.54 -7.82
N LYS A 183 -13.29 15.24 -8.04
CA LYS A 183 -14.47 14.40 -8.40
C LYS A 183 -15.24 13.87 -7.19
N GLY A 184 -15.00 14.41 -6.00
CA GLY A 184 -15.67 13.97 -4.76
C GLY A 184 -14.99 12.77 -4.11
N ASP A 185 -15.54 12.30 -2.98
CA ASP A 185 -14.92 11.29 -2.15
C ASP A 185 -14.92 9.91 -2.81
N ILE A 186 -13.82 9.18 -2.59
CA ILE A 186 -13.65 7.78 -2.94
C ILE A 186 -13.43 7.01 -1.65
N PRO A 187 -14.04 5.83 -1.46
CA PRO A 187 -13.75 4.99 -0.30
C PRO A 187 -12.26 4.65 -0.24
N GLU A 188 -11.56 5.12 0.81
CA GLU A 188 -10.11 5.01 0.89
C GLU A 188 -9.65 3.64 1.41
N ARG A 189 -10.49 2.94 2.20
CA ARG A 189 -10.08 1.76 2.93
C ARG A 189 -11.12 0.65 2.91
N PRO A 190 -10.96 -0.36 2.02
CA PRO A 190 -11.91 -1.47 1.94
C PRO A 190 -11.73 -2.50 3.08
N GLN A 191 -10.54 -2.58 3.69
CA GLN A 191 -10.18 -3.57 4.70
C GLN A 191 -9.47 -2.92 5.88
N GLY A 192 -9.77 -3.40 7.08
CA GLY A 192 -9.11 -2.99 8.32
C GLY A 192 -7.84 -3.81 8.60
N SER A 193 -7.21 -3.52 9.73
CA SER A 193 -6.03 -4.24 10.22
C SER A 193 -6.36 -5.13 11.41
N LEU A 194 -5.62 -6.21 11.57
CA LEU A 194 -5.51 -6.94 12.83
C LEU A 194 -4.35 -6.36 13.62
N VAL A 195 -4.63 -5.84 14.81
CA VAL A 195 -3.67 -5.10 15.64
C VAL A 195 -3.38 -5.89 16.89
N ALA A 196 -2.10 -6.05 17.24
CA ALA A 196 -1.69 -6.77 18.45
C ALA A 196 -2.18 -6.05 19.72
N HIS A 197 -2.80 -6.81 20.64
CA HIS A 197 -3.35 -6.31 21.90
C HIS A 197 -2.29 -6.02 22.94
N GLU A 198 -1.20 -6.76 22.94
CA GLU A 198 -0.15 -6.68 23.96
C GLU A 198 1.23 -6.94 23.36
N THR A 199 2.25 -6.49 24.06
CA THR A 199 3.66 -6.78 23.73
C THR A 199 4.04 -8.17 24.23
N GLY A 200 4.68 -8.98 23.37
CA GLY A 200 5.12 -10.33 23.71
C GLY A 200 5.53 -11.14 22.50
N GLU A 201 5.56 -12.45 22.66
CA GLU A 201 5.87 -13.39 21.58
C GLU A 201 4.58 -14.09 21.10
N SER A 202 4.37 -14.13 19.80
CA SER A 202 3.21 -14.76 19.18
C SER A 202 3.23 -16.28 19.40
N THR A 203 2.09 -16.83 19.79
CA THR A 203 1.93 -18.27 20.06
C THR A 203 1.06 -18.93 19.00
N GLY A 204 1.28 -20.22 18.72
CA GLY A 204 0.40 -20.98 17.84
C GLY A 204 -1.07 -20.93 18.27
N TYR A 205 -1.35 -20.92 19.57
CA TYR A 205 -2.70 -20.84 20.12
C TYR A 205 -3.35 -19.46 19.90
N GLY A 206 -2.59 -18.38 20.14
CA GLY A 206 -3.07 -17.01 19.91
C GLY A 206 -3.35 -16.76 18.42
N LEU A 207 -2.46 -17.21 17.54
CA LEU A 207 -2.62 -17.07 16.09
C LEU A 207 -3.78 -17.91 15.55
N TRP A 208 -4.03 -19.10 16.12
CA TRP A 208 -5.15 -19.94 15.72
C TRP A 208 -6.50 -19.24 15.94
N TYR A 209 -6.67 -18.51 17.04
CA TYR A 209 -7.86 -17.69 17.27
C TYR A 209 -7.90 -16.41 16.42
N ALA A 210 -6.74 -15.83 16.13
CA ALA A 210 -6.65 -14.60 15.35
C ALA A 210 -6.95 -14.83 13.85
N GLN A 211 -6.60 -16.00 13.30
CA GLN A 211 -6.83 -16.31 11.88
C GLN A 211 -8.31 -16.34 11.47
N ASP A 212 -9.24 -16.57 12.41
CA ASP A 212 -10.68 -16.49 12.14
C ASP A 212 -11.16 -15.05 11.91
N ARG A 213 -10.36 -14.07 12.31
CA ARG A 213 -10.63 -12.64 12.17
C ARG A 213 -10.07 -12.03 10.88
N GLY A 214 -9.16 -12.73 10.22
CA GLY A 214 -8.54 -12.28 8.98
C GLY A 214 -7.23 -12.99 8.66
N ARG A 215 -6.52 -12.51 7.65
CA ARG A 215 -5.23 -13.08 7.23
C ARG A 215 -4.10 -12.53 8.07
N LEU A 216 -3.25 -13.41 8.55
CA LEU A 216 -2.09 -13.06 9.38
C LEU A 216 -0.84 -12.82 8.53
N PHE A 217 0.02 -11.91 8.99
CA PHE A 217 1.31 -11.59 8.41
C PHE A 217 2.47 -12.26 9.14
N ILE A 218 2.24 -12.74 10.35
CA ILE A 218 3.24 -13.34 11.24
C ILE A 218 2.93 -14.79 11.55
N GLY A 219 3.97 -15.58 11.80
CA GLY A 219 3.91 -16.93 12.31
C GLY A 219 4.14 -17.00 13.83
N PRO A 220 4.14 -18.21 14.41
CA PRO A 220 4.49 -18.42 15.82
C PRO A 220 5.95 -18.05 16.13
N GLY A 221 6.22 -17.58 17.35
CA GLY A 221 7.57 -17.25 17.80
C GLY A 221 8.08 -15.89 17.34
N VAL A 222 7.19 -15.01 16.82
CA VAL A 222 7.54 -13.65 16.41
C VAL A 222 7.26 -12.68 17.54
N GLU A 223 8.26 -11.86 17.90
CA GLU A 223 8.05 -10.76 18.83
C GLU A 223 7.11 -9.71 18.22
N VAL A 224 6.16 -9.25 19.03
CA VAL A 224 5.22 -8.19 18.67
C VAL A 224 5.15 -7.15 19.78
N TYR A 225 4.76 -5.93 19.44
CA TYR A 225 4.46 -4.87 20.42
C TYR A 225 2.98 -4.49 20.33
N GLU A 226 2.44 -3.95 21.41
CA GLU A 226 1.08 -3.42 21.47
C GLU A 226 0.88 -2.36 20.38
N GLY A 227 -0.16 -2.52 19.55
CA GLY A 227 -0.42 -1.65 18.40
C GLY A 227 0.24 -2.11 17.09
N MET A 228 1.09 -3.15 17.10
CA MET A 228 1.69 -3.68 15.87
C MET A 228 0.62 -4.31 14.96
N ILE A 229 0.68 -3.99 13.66
CA ILE A 229 -0.18 -4.62 12.67
C ILE A 229 0.32 -6.04 12.39
N VAL A 230 -0.50 -7.04 12.69
CA VAL A 230 -0.17 -8.46 12.56
C VAL A 230 -0.97 -9.18 11.49
N GLY A 231 -1.90 -8.50 10.85
CA GLY A 231 -2.72 -9.07 9.79
C GLY A 231 -3.72 -8.09 9.19
N VAL A 232 -4.55 -8.57 8.29
CA VAL A 232 -5.62 -7.84 7.61
C VAL A 232 -6.98 -8.38 8.03
N SER A 233 -7.90 -7.46 8.37
CA SER A 233 -9.31 -7.75 8.60
C SER A 233 -10.09 -7.71 7.27
N PRO A 234 -11.04 -8.62 7.03
CA PRO A 234 -11.94 -8.53 5.88
C PRO A 234 -12.97 -7.39 6.00
N LYS A 235 -13.11 -6.80 7.20
CA LYS A 235 -13.98 -5.65 7.47
C LYS A 235 -13.18 -4.37 7.40
N ALA A 236 -13.84 -3.24 7.17
CA ALA A 236 -13.21 -1.93 7.11
C ALA A 236 -12.62 -1.47 8.46
N ASP A 237 -13.10 -2.01 9.58
CA ASP A 237 -12.66 -1.66 10.91
C ASP A 237 -11.40 -2.43 11.34
N ASP A 238 -10.54 -1.76 12.11
CA ASP A 238 -9.41 -2.39 12.76
C ASP A 238 -9.88 -3.24 13.95
N ILE A 239 -9.31 -4.43 14.08
CA ILE A 239 -9.66 -5.39 15.11
C ILE A 239 -8.44 -5.69 15.96
N THR A 240 -8.54 -5.45 17.25
CA THR A 240 -7.52 -5.85 18.21
C THR A 240 -7.58 -7.36 18.46
N VAL A 241 -6.43 -8.04 18.35
CA VAL A 241 -6.29 -9.49 18.52
C VAL A 241 -5.17 -9.82 19.47
N ASN A 242 -5.37 -10.81 20.33
CA ASN A 242 -4.30 -11.29 21.24
C ASN A 242 -3.58 -12.47 20.61
N VAL A 243 -2.47 -12.19 19.93
CA VAL A 243 -1.60 -13.20 19.31
C VAL A 243 -0.62 -13.85 20.29
N CYS A 244 -0.44 -13.26 21.47
CA CYS A 244 0.46 -13.77 22.52
C CYS A 244 -0.23 -14.76 23.48
N LYS A 245 -1.55 -14.98 23.33
CA LYS A 245 -2.36 -15.83 24.20
C LYS A 245 -1.82 -17.25 24.25
N LYS A 246 -1.51 -17.74 25.45
CA LYS A 246 -1.06 -19.12 25.69
C LYS A 246 -2.25 -20.03 25.99
N LYS A 247 -2.16 -21.30 25.59
CA LYS A 247 -3.13 -22.33 26.00
C LYS A 247 -2.99 -22.57 27.50
N HIS A 248 -4.07 -22.39 28.28
CA HIS A 248 -4.07 -22.83 29.66
C HIS A 248 -4.05 -24.35 29.68
N VAL A 249 -2.99 -24.91 30.25
CA VAL A 249 -2.89 -26.36 30.50
C VAL A 249 -3.78 -26.67 31.70
N THR A 250 -4.96 -27.20 31.46
CA THR A 250 -5.81 -27.75 32.53
C THR A 250 -5.47 -29.20 32.73
N ASN A 251 -5.36 -29.63 34.00
CA ASN A 251 -5.01 -31.01 34.41
C ASN A 251 -6.12 -32.03 34.16
N THR A 252 -7.14 -31.73 33.36
CA THR A 252 -8.20 -32.64 32.98
C THR A 252 -7.73 -33.55 31.86
N ARG A 253 -7.62 -34.84 32.14
CA ARG A 253 -7.37 -35.92 31.17
C ARG A 253 -8.55 -36.08 30.24
N ALA A 254 -8.74 -35.18 29.31
CA ALA A 254 -9.58 -35.38 28.12
C ALA A 254 -8.68 -35.95 27.03
N SER A 255 -8.59 -37.26 26.93
CA SER A 255 -7.76 -38.03 26.00
C SER A 255 -8.28 -37.96 24.54
N GLY A 256 -8.96 -36.91 24.14
CA GLY A 256 -9.56 -36.82 22.84
C GLY A 256 -9.35 -35.53 22.04
N SER A 257 -8.61 -34.53 22.50
CA SER A 257 -8.56 -33.24 21.84
C SER A 257 -7.15 -32.65 21.67
N ASP A 258 -6.14 -33.43 21.44
CA ASP A 258 -4.88 -32.96 20.89
C ASP A 258 -4.94 -32.93 19.33
N GLU A 259 -6.03 -32.35 18.79
CA GLU A 259 -6.00 -31.96 17.38
C GLU A 259 -4.91 -30.93 17.19
N ALA A 260 -3.98 -31.24 16.28
CA ALA A 260 -2.94 -30.30 15.89
C ALA A 260 -3.60 -29.01 15.36
N LEU A 261 -3.24 -27.88 15.98
CA LEU A 261 -3.71 -26.57 15.55
C LEU A 261 -3.27 -26.32 14.10
N LYS A 262 -4.21 -26.29 13.17
CA LYS A 262 -3.92 -25.96 11.77
C LYS A 262 -3.86 -24.45 11.65
N LEU A 263 -2.65 -23.92 11.42
CA LEU A 263 -2.43 -22.52 11.11
C LEU A 263 -2.36 -22.34 9.59
N THR A 264 -3.08 -21.34 9.09
CA THR A 264 -2.90 -20.88 7.72
C THR A 264 -1.51 -20.24 7.61
N PRO A 265 -0.71 -20.55 6.58
CA PRO A 265 0.59 -19.92 6.39
C PRO A 265 0.46 -18.39 6.37
N PRO A 266 1.35 -17.66 7.05
CA PRO A 266 1.31 -16.21 7.05
C PRO A 266 1.58 -15.67 5.64
N THR A 267 0.88 -14.61 5.28
CA THR A 267 1.12 -13.91 4.02
C THR A 267 2.36 -13.04 4.16
N ALA A 268 3.36 -13.25 3.31
CA ALA A 268 4.53 -12.38 3.29
C ALA A 268 4.11 -10.94 2.97
N VAL A 269 4.50 -10.02 3.85
CA VAL A 269 4.17 -8.60 3.68
C VAL A 269 5.19 -7.98 2.73
N SER A 270 4.70 -7.52 1.58
CA SER A 270 5.42 -6.59 0.72
C SER A 270 4.88 -5.17 0.96
N TYR A 271 5.59 -4.15 0.49
CA TYR A 271 5.12 -2.77 0.58
C TYR A 271 3.69 -2.57 0.02
N THR A 272 3.36 -3.25 -1.06
CA THR A 272 2.01 -3.21 -1.66
C THR A 272 0.91 -3.77 -0.75
N HIS A 273 1.25 -4.67 0.18
CA HIS A 273 0.32 -5.20 1.18
C HIS A 273 0.19 -4.27 2.40
N LEU A 274 1.30 -3.68 2.86
CA LEU A 274 1.28 -2.73 4.00
C LEU A 274 0.37 -1.56 3.74
N ARG A 275 0.31 -1.10 2.51
CA ARG A 275 -0.51 0.03 2.11
C ARG A 275 -2.01 -0.17 2.29
N ALA A 276 -2.51 -1.39 2.12
CA ALA A 276 -3.92 -1.71 2.35
C ALA A 276 -4.32 -1.63 3.83
N HIS A 277 -3.34 -1.49 4.76
CA HIS A 277 -3.51 -1.66 6.19
C HIS A 277 -2.94 -0.51 7.03
N GLU A 278 -2.67 0.65 6.41
CA GLU A 278 -2.20 1.80 7.16
C GLU A 278 -3.28 2.30 8.11
N THR A 279 -3.03 2.07 9.40
CA THR A 279 -3.76 2.75 10.46
C THR A 279 -3.26 4.19 10.55
N THR A 280 -4.10 5.15 10.31
CA THR A 280 -3.88 6.51 10.81
C THR A 280 -3.97 6.44 12.33
N LEU A 281 -2.85 6.26 12.99
CA LEU A 281 -2.73 6.55 14.41
C LEU A 281 -2.82 8.07 14.56
N HIS A 282 -3.94 8.52 15.09
CA HIS A 282 -4.11 9.89 15.59
C HIS A 282 -3.45 10.03 16.95
#